data_5fc184bfeafc40eef32771a2c43db233
#
_entry.id   5fc184bfeafc40eef32771a2c43db233
#
_cell.length_a   1.000
_cell.length_b   1.000
_cell.length_c   1.000
_cell.angle_alpha   90.00
_cell.angle_beta   90.00
_cell.angle_gamma   90.00
#
_symmetry.space_group_name_H-M   'P 1'
#
loop_
_entity.id
_entity.type
_entity.pdbx_description
1 polymer ?
#
loop_
_entity_poly.entity_id
_entity_poly.type
_entity_poly.pdbx_seq_one_letter_code
_entity_poly.pdbx_strand_id
1 'polypeptide(L)'
;MSRMPLSYFDKHSSGDTLSRVTNDIDTIAQSLNQSLSQVITSSVTVVGIFIMMLTISVKMTLIAVLVLPLSMLLIMFVMKHSQKYFSRQQKSLGDVNGHIEEMYGAHDVVKAFNGEEDSVKTFNEYNDALYDSAWKSQFLSGLMQPLSNFVGNLGYVSVCLLGGFLAGGNTITIGDIQAFIQYVRQFNQPIAQLAQTMNMLQSTAAAAERVFEFLEEEELETETVKIETNEVEKLHGSVTFDQVNFGYLPEKTIIHDFNMHVHAGQTVAIVGPTGAGKTTIVKLLMRFYELNKGSIMIDSHDIKDFSRHDLRSLFGMVLQDTWLFNGTIKENLMYGKLDASDEEVKN
;
A
#
# COMPACT_ATOMS: atom_id res chain seq x y z
N MET A 1 -13.02 9.06 -3.79
CA MET A 1 -12.03 10.05 -4.31
C MET A 1 -12.65 11.40 -4.66
N SER A 2 -13.65 11.48 -5.53
CA SER A 2 -14.24 12.79 -5.94
C SER A 2 -14.88 13.60 -4.82
N ARG A 3 -15.21 12.97 -3.70
CA ARG A 3 -15.80 13.61 -2.51
C ARG A 3 -14.78 13.96 -1.44
N MET A 4 -13.51 13.62 -1.64
CA MET A 4 -12.47 13.90 -0.65
C MET A 4 -11.97 15.34 -0.77
N PRO A 5 -11.64 16.00 0.36
CA PRO A 5 -11.07 17.33 0.34
C PRO A 5 -9.65 17.33 -0.24
N LEU A 6 -9.22 18.46 -0.82
CA LEU A 6 -7.87 18.61 -1.37
C LEU A 6 -6.78 18.39 -0.29
N SER A 7 -7.10 18.72 0.96
CA SER A 7 -6.19 18.48 2.11
C SER A 7 -5.78 17.02 2.31
N TYR A 8 -6.59 16.07 1.87
CA TYR A 8 -6.23 14.65 1.85
C TYR A 8 -5.07 14.39 0.86
N PHE A 9 -5.19 14.90 -0.37
CA PHE A 9 -4.19 14.70 -1.42
C PHE A 9 -2.89 15.46 -1.17
N ASP A 10 -2.92 16.53 -0.39
CA ASP A 10 -1.71 17.23 0.05
C ASP A 10 -0.91 16.44 1.11
N LYS A 11 -1.59 15.59 1.90
CA LYS A 11 -0.99 14.75 2.95
C LYS A 11 -0.54 13.39 2.44
N HIS A 12 -1.18 12.87 1.39
CA HIS A 12 -0.95 11.53 0.85
C HIS A 12 -0.45 11.60 -0.59
N SER A 13 0.51 10.76 -0.94
CA SER A 13 0.98 10.68 -2.32
C SER A 13 -0.10 10.05 -3.22
N SER A 14 -0.16 10.50 -4.47
CA SER A 14 -1.08 9.91 -5.47
C SER A 14 -0.82 8.41 -5.68
N GLY A 15 0.46 7.98 -5.56
CA GLY A 15 0.84 6.58 -5.67
C GLY A 15 0.32 5.73 -4.51
N ASP A 16 0.37 6.23 -3.26
CA ASP A 16 -0.20 5.54 -2.10
C ASP A 16 -1.72 5.39 -2.22
N THR A 17 -2.40 6.47 -2.57
CA THR A 17 -3.86 6.45 -2.78
C THR A 17 -4.27 5.47 -3.88
N LEU A 18 -3.53 5.46 -5.01
CA LEU A 18 -3.78 4.53 -6.10
C LEU A 18 -3.52 3.07 -5.66
N SER A 19 -2.44 2.83 -4.90
CA SER A 19 -2.10 1.51 -4.37
C SER A 19 -3.19 0.95 -3.47
N ARG A 20 -3.80 1.78 -2.60
CA ARG A 20 -4.93 1.39 -1.75
C ARG A 20 -6.16 0.96 -2.55
N VAL A 21 -6.46 1.67 -3.64
CA VAL A 21 -7.66 1.41 -4.48
C VAL A 21 -7.44 0.28 -5.48
N THR A 22 -6.19 -0.06 -5.83
CA THR A 22 -5.88 -1.13 -6.78
C THR A 22 -5.26 -2.34 -6.08
N ASN A 23 -4.00 -2.23 -5.66
CA ASN A 23 -3.22 -3.36 -5.14
C ASN A 23 -3.81 -3.95 -3.85
N ASP A 24 -4.27 -3.10 -2.90
CA ASP A 24 -4.82 -3.58 -1.64
C ASP A 24 -6.18 -4.25 -1.85
N ILE A 25 -7.05 -3.71 -2.72
CA ILE A 25 -8.34 -4.34 -3.07
C ILE A 25 -8.11 -5.67 -3.78
N ASP A 26 -7.17 -5.74 -4.73
CA ASP A 26 -6.83 -6.99 -5.42
C ASP A 26 -6.26 -8.02 -4.43
N THR A 27 -5.40 -7.58 -3.50
CA THR A 27 -4.87 -8.44 -2.44
C THR A 27 -5.99 -9.03 -1.59
N ILE A 28 -6.96 -8.22 -1.17
CA ILE A 28 -8.12 -8.68 -0.39
C ILE A 28 -8.93 -9.69 -1.20
N ALA A 29 -9.29 -9.36 -2.44
CA ALA A 29 -10.15 -10.21 -3.28
C ALA A 29 -9.51 -11.57 -3.58
N GLN A 30 -8.24 -11.58 -3.99
CA GLN A 30 -7.52 -12.81 -4.31
C GLN A 30 -7.26 -13.65 -3.06
N SER A 31 -6.79 -13.01 -1.99
CA SER A 31 -6.44 -13.72 -0.75
C SER A 31 -7.64 -14.31 -0.04
N LEU A 32 -8.79 -13.63 0.00
CA LEU A 32 -10.00 -14.16 0.63
C LEU A 32 -10.47 -15.44 -0.06
N ASN A 33 -10.59 -15.42 -1.39
CA ASN A 33 -11.02 -16.58 -2.15
C ASN A 33 -10.08 -17.78 -1.97
N GLN A 34 -8.78 -17.55 -2.08
CA GLN A 34 -7.78 -18.60 -1.96
C GLN A 34 -7.67 -19.11 -0.52
N SER A 35 -7.66 -18.21 0.47
CA SER A 35 -7.48 -18.55 1.89
C SER A 35 -8.67 -19.35 2.43
N LEU A 36 -9.91 -18.95 2.12
CA LEU A 36 -11.10 -19.68 2.58
C LEU A 36 -11.12 -21.11 2.08
N SER A 37 -10.91 -21.31 0.76
CA SER A 37 -10.84 -22.65 0.17
C SER A 37 -9.73 -23.49 0.77
N GLN A 38 -8.55 -22.90 0.95
CA GLN A 38 -7.37 -23.57 1.49
C GLN A 38 -7.55 -23.95 2.97
N VAL A 39 -8.10 -23.06 3.81
CA VAL A 39 -8.37 -23.35 5.23
C VAL A 39 -9.37 -24.51 5.37
N ILE A 40 -10.47 -24.47 4.62
CA ILE A 40 -11.48 -25.53 4.67
C ILE A 40 -10.87 -26.86 4.21
N THR A 41 -10.26 -26.89 3.05
CA THR A 41 -9.69 -28.11 2.46
C THR A 41 -8.60 -28.71 3.36
N SER A 42 -7.66 -27.88 3.81
CA SER A 42 -6.56 -28.33 4.66
C SER A 42 -7.07 -28.82 6.03
N SER A 43 -8.02 -28.11 6.64
CA SER A 43 -8.60 -28.51 7.94
C SER A 43 -9.34 -29.85 7.83
N VAL A 44 -10.18 -30.03 6.82
CA VAL A 44 -10.89 -31.29 6.57
C VAL A 44 -9.91 -32.43 6.31
N THR A 45 -8.86 -32.16 5.52
CA THR A 45 -7.82 -33.17 5.21
C THR A 45 -7.05 -33.56 6.47
N VAL A 46 -6.60 -32.61 7.29
CA VAL A 46 -5.87 -32.89 8.53
C VAL A 46 -6.74 -33.71 9.49
N VAL A 47 -7.97 -33.27 9.72
CA VAL A 47 -8.91 -33.99 10.61
C VAL A 47 -9.23 -35.38 10.07
N GLY A 48 -9.51 -35.51 8.77
CA GLY A 48 -9.80 -36.79 8.14
C GLY A 48 -8.63 -37.78 8.25
N ILE A 49 -7.42 -37.33 7.87
CA ILE A 49 -6.20 -38.16 8.01
C ILE A 49 -5.96 -38.54 9.46
N PHE A 50 -6.09 -37.61 10.41
CA PHE A 50 -5.87 -37.89 11.83
C PHE A 50 -6.84 -38.96 12.37
N ILE A 51 -8.13 -38.86 12.01
CA ILE A 51 -9.13 -39.86 12.36
C ILE A 51 -8.75 -41.22 11.77
N MET A 52 -8.41 -41.29 10.48
CA MET A 52 -8.00 -42.53 9.82
C MET A 52 -6.75 -43.15 10.43
N MET A 53 -5.77 -42.34 10.84
CA MET A 53 -4.59 -42.84 11.54
C MET A 53 -4.95 -43.44 12.92
N LEU A 54 -5.86 -42.81 13.66
CA LEU A 54 -6.32 -43.32 14.94
C LEU A 54 -7.07 -44.66 14.83
N THR A 55 -7.83 -44.88 13.74
CA THR A 55 -8.54 -46.15 13.49
C THR A 55 -7.59 -47.32 13.22
N ILE A 56 -6.42 -47.04 12.62
CA ILE A 56 -5.40 -48.08 12.38
C ILE A 56 -4.62 -48.41 13.65
N SER A 57 -3.99 -47.42 14.26
CA SER A 57 -3.20 -47.64 15.50
C SER A 57 -2.93 -46.34 16.23
N VAL A 58 -3.42 -46.24 17.46
CA VAL A 58 -3.15 -45.10 18.34
C VAL A 58 -1.65 -44.95 18.66
N LYS A 59 -0.91 -46.05 18.79
CA LYS A 59 0.53 -46.04 19.08
C LYS A 59 1.34 -45.46 17.93
N MET A 60 1.01 -45.85 16.70
CA MET A 60 1.66 -45.33 15.49
C MET A 60 1.31 -43.85 15.28
N THR A 61 0.07 -43.47 15.55
CA THR A 61 -0.39 -42.07 15.45
C THR A 61 0.34 -41.18 16.43
N LEU A 62 0.58 -41.63 17.67
CA LEU A 62 1.39 -40.86 18.64
C LEU A 62 2.80 -40.59 18.13
N ILE A 63 3.48 -41.58 17.53
CA ILE A 63 4.81 -41.38 16.95
C ILE A 63 4.75 -40.36 15.79
N ALA A 64 3.79 -40.50 14.89
CA ALA A 64 3.64 -39.59 13.76
C ALA A 64 3.37 -38.15 14.22
N VAL A 65 2.52 -37.97 15.23
CA VAL A 65 2.21 -36.63 15.78
C VAL A 65 3.43 -36.07 16.53
N LEU A 66 4.29 -36.86 17.16
CA LEU A 66 5.52 -36.39 17.81
C LEU A 66 6.57 -35.84 16.79
N VAL A 67 6.55 -36.31 15.57
CA VAL A 67 7.45 -35.83 14.50
C VAL A 67 7.16 -34.34 14.17
N LEU A 68 5.91 -33.90 14.28
CA LEU A 68 5.53 -32.52 13.97
C LEU A 68 6.19 -31.47 14.88
N PRO A 69 6.06 -31.54 16.22
CA PRO A 69 6.71 -30.58 17.10
C PRO A 69 8.24 -30.66 16.99
N LEU A 70 8.80 -31.83 16.72
CA LEU A 70 10.24 -31.99 16.51
C LEU A 70 10.68 -31.23 15.23
N SER A 71 9.95 -31.37 14.15
CA SER A 71 10.20 -30.61 12.91
C SER A 71 10.05 -29.11 13.13
N MET A 72 9.00 -28.68 13.83
CA MET A 72 8.76 -27.27 14.16
C MET A 72 9.87 -26.66 15.00
N LEU A 73 10.33 -27.35 16.03
CA LEU A 73 11.44 -26.90 16.88
C LEU A 73 12.72 -26.73 16.06
N LEU A 74 13.00 -27.65 15.15
CA LEU A 74 14.17 -27.59 14.28
C LEU A 74 14.09 -26.43 13.29
N ILE A 75 12.94 -26.25 12.67
CA ILE A 75 12.69 -25.10 11.77
C ILE A 75 12.82 -23.78 12.53
N MET A 76 12.20 -23.65 13.71
CA MET A 76 12.31 -22.43 14.53
C MET A 76 13.76 -22.14 14.93
N PHE A 77 14.54 -23.17 15.26
CA PHE A 77 15.97 -23.01 15.56
C PHE A 77 16.74 -22.45 14.36
N VAL A 78 16.54 -23.00 13.15
CA VAL A 78 17.16 -22.51 11.93
C VAL A 78 16.69 -21.09 11.60
N MET A 79 15.41 -20.83 11.68
CA MET A 79 14.84 -19.50 11.43
C MET A 79 15.43 -18.42 12.34
N LYS A 80 15.50 -18.70 13.65
CA LYS A 80 16.10 -17.78 14.63
C LYS A 80 17.54 -17.40 14.29
N HIS A 81 18.32 -18.36 13.81
CA HIS A 81 19.70 -18.11 13.40
C HIS A 81 19.83 -17.45 12.04
N SER A 82 18.94 -17.77 11.11
CA SER A 82 18.90 -17.19 9.76
C SER A 82 18.41 -15.73 9.75
N GLN A 83 17.48 -15.37 10.65
CA GLN A 83 16.82 -14.05 10.69
C GLN A 83 17.81 -12.87 10.70
N LYS A 84 18.89 -13.01 11.48
CA LYS A 84 19.95 -11.98 11.55
C LYS A 84 20.60 -11.72 10.20
N TYR A 85 20.90 -12.78 9.46
CA TYR A 85 21.56 -12.67 8.15
C TYR A 85 20.56 -12.21 7.08
N PHE A 86 19.31 -12.64 7.16
CA PHE A 86 18.24 -12.18 6.28
C PHE A 86 18.01 -10.67 6.42
N SER A 87 17.88 -10.17 7.66
CA SER A 87 17.71 -8.73 7.91
C SER A 87 18.91 -7.93 7.40
N ARG A 88 20.13 -8.44 7.61
CA ARG A 88 21.34 -7.80 7.10
C ARG A 88 21.41 -7.81 5.57
N GLN A 89 21.01 -8.92 4.94
CA GLN A 89 20.90 -9.03 3.48
C GLN A 89 19.94 -7.99 2.90
N GLN A 90 18.74 -7.83 3.50
CA GLN A 90 17.77 -6.83 3.06
C GLN A 90 18.31 -5.40 3.19
N LYS A 91 18.99 -5.10 4.30
CA LYS A 91 19.64 -3.80 4.48
C LYS A 91 20.71 -3.56 3.42
N SER A 92 21.65 -4.51 3.24
CA SER A 92 22.73 -4.37 2.26
C SER A 92 22.22 -4.30 0.82
N LEU A 93 21.11 -4.98 0.50
CA LEU A 93 20.44 -4.85 -0.80
C LEU A 93 19.85 -3.44 -0.98
N GLY A 94 19.28 -2.87 0.07
CA GLY A 94 18.82 -1.47 0.08
C GLY A 94 19.97 -0.50 -0.15
N ASP A 95 21.10 -0.70 0.52
CA ASP A 95 22.31 0.14 0.38
C ASP A 95 22.87 0.10 -1.06
N VAL A 96 22.94 -1.10 -1.67
CA VAL A 96 23.36 -1.28 -3.08
C VAL A 96 22.38 -0.56 -4.03
N ASN A 97 21.08 -0.79 -3.87
CA ASN A 97 20.06 -0.19 -4.74
C ASN A 97 20.03 1.35 -4.60
N GLY A 98 20.12 1.85 -3.36
CA GLY A 98 20.19 3.30 -3.10
C GLY A 98 21.40 3.95 -3.75
N HIS A 99 22.57 3.32 -3.67
CA HIS A 99 23.78 3.81 -4.34
C HIS A 99 23.63 3.81 -5.87
N ILE A 100 23.05 2.75 -6.45
CA ILE A 100 22.76 2.69 -7.89
C ILE A 100 21.83 3.83 -8.29
N GLU A 101 20.72 4.02 -7.57
CA GLU A 101 19.73 5.07 -7.85
C GLU A 101 20.36 6.47 -7.76
N GLU A 102 21.17 6.71 -6.72
CA GLU A 102 21.88 7.97 -6.54
C GLU A 102 22.88 8.25 -7.70
N MET A 103 23.70 7.25 -8.05
CA MET A 103 24.70 7.43 -9.11
C MET A 103 24.07 7.59 -10.50
N TYR A 104 22.95 6.91 -10.79
CA TYR A 104 22.23 7.10 -12.05
C TYR A 104 21.45 8.42 -12.05
N GLY A 105 20.84 8.78 -10.93
CA GLY A 105 20.11 10.06 -10.81
C GLY A 105 21.01 11.28 -10.92
N ALA A 106 22.25 11.18 -10.42
CA ALA A 106 23.25 12.24 -10.48
C ALA A 106 24.35 11.97 -11.52
N HIS A 107 24.07 11.20 -12.56
CA HIS A 107 25.10 10.74 -13.52
C HIS A 107 25.92 11.88 -14.12
N ASP A 108 25.27 12.97 -14.51
CA ASP A 108 25.95 14.17 -15.08
C ASP A 108 26.92 14.80 -14.08
N VAL A 109 26.56 14.79 -12.78
CA VAL A 109 27.40 15.31 -11.71
C VAL A 109 28.63 14.41 -11.50
N VAL A 110 28.41 13.08 -11.44
CA VAL A 110 29.49 12.10 -11.33
C VAL A 110 30.49 12.27 -12.46
N LYS A 111 30.01 12.44 -13.69
CA LYS A 111 30.84 12.68 -14.87
C LYS A 111 31.58 14.03 -14.81
N ALA A 112 30.91 15.10 -14.40
CA ALA A 112 31.50 16.42 -14.32
C ALA A 112 32.68 16.50 -13.33
N PHE A 113 32.64 15.69 -12.26
CA PHE A 113 33.67 15.65 -11.23
C PHE A 113 34.60 14.45 -11.29
N ASN A 114 34.53 13.61 -12.33
CA ASN A 114 35.29 12.36 -12.51
C ASN A 114 35.17 11.40 -11.31
N GLY A 115 33.95 11.26 -10.77
CA GLY A 115 33.67 10.47 -9.56
C GLY A 115 33.43 8.97 -9.82
N GLU A 116 33.66 8.45 -11.02
CA GLU A 116 33.33 7.07 -11.39
C GLU A 116 34.12 6.03 -10.60
N GLU A 117 35.43 6.26 -10.38
CA GLU A 117 36.25 5.32 -9.63
C GLU A 117 35.81 5.20 -8.17
N ASP A 118 35.49 6.33 -7.54
CA ASP A 118 34.97 6.34 -6.17
C ASP A 118 33.59 5.69 -6.08
N SER A 119 32.73 5.92 -7.06
CA SER A 119 31.42 5.27 -7.16
C SER A 119 31.54 3.75 -7.27
N VAL A 120 32.42 3.25 -8.15
CA VAL A 120 32.67 1.81 -8.30
C VAL A 120 33.27 1.21 -7.02
N LYS A 121 34.17 1.91 -6.36
CA LYS A 121 34.73 1.46 -5.08
C LYS A 121 33.65 1.32 -4.01
N THR A 122 32.81 2.34 -3.84
CA THR A 122 31.69 2.32 -2.89
C THR A 122 30.68 1.20 -3.22
N PHE A 123 30.37 1.01 -4.51
CA PHE A 123 29.55 -0.11 -4.96
C PHE A 123 30.14 -1.47 -4.56
N ASN A 124 31.44 -1.67 -4.74
CA ASN A 124 32.09 -2.92 -4.37
C ASN A 124 32.04 -3.17 -2.86
N GLU A 125 32.23 -2.13 -2.03
CA GLU A 125 32.10 -2.25 -0.57
C GLU A 125 30.66 -2.70 -0.15
N TYR A 126 29.62 -2.11 -0.74
CA TYR A 126 28.24 -2.51 -0.49
C TYR A 126 27.93 -3.91 -1.03
N ASN A 127 28.45 -4.25 -2.21
CA ASN A 127 28.28 -5.56 -2.82
C ASN A 127 28.97 -6.68 -2.01
N ASP A 128 30.14 -6.43 -1.47
CA ASP A 128 30.82 -7.38 -0.58
C ASP A 128 30.05 -7.61 0.72
N ALA A 129 29.49 -6.56 1.30
CA ALA A 129 28.60 -6.67 2.46
C ALA A 129 27.33 -7.45 2.15
N LEU A 130 26.74 -7.23 0.98
CA LEU A 130 25.59 -7.99 0.47
C LEU A 130 25.95 -9.45 0.26
N TYR A 131 27.06 -9.74 -0.40
CA TYR A 131 27.54 -11.09 -0.63
C TYR A 131 27.71 -11.86 0.69
N ASP A 132 28.41 -11.28 1.68
CA ASP A 132 28.66 -11.93 2.98
C ASP A 132 27.36 -12.26 3.74
N SER A 133 26.37 -11.40 3.66
CA SER A 133 25.07 -11.63 4.30
C SER A 133 24.17 -12.57 3.50
N ALA A 134 24.18 -12.46 2.17
CA ALA A 134 23.29 -13.20 1.29
C ALA A 134 23.64 -14.70 1.27
N TRP A 135 24.94 -15.09 1.10
CA TRP A 135 25.29 -16.49 1.07
C TRP A 135 24.98 -17.20 2.40
N LYS A 136 25.19 -16.53 3.56
CA LYS A 136 24.85 -17.08 4.88
C LYS A 136 23.35 -17.25 5.06
N SER A 137 22.59 -16.25 4.65
CA SER A 137 21.13 -16.28 4.66
C SER A 137 20.59 -17.42 3.80
N GLN A 138 21.07 -17.52 2.55
CA GLN A 138 20.65 -18.55 1.60
C GLN A 138 21.06 -19.95 2.04
N PHE A 139 22.26 -20.12 2.56
CA PHE A 139 22.71 -21.41 3.08
C PHE A 139 21.83 -21.90 4.23
N LEU A 140 21.62 -21.05 5.25
CA LEU A 140 20.79 -21.42 6.40
C LEU A 140 19.33 -21.68 6.01
N SER A 141 18.78 -20.83 5.14
CA SER A 141 17.39 -21.02 4.64
C SER A 141 17.29 -22.28 3.78
N GLY A 142 18.31 -22.56 2.97
CA GLY A 142 18.40 -23.76 2.13
C GLY A 142 18.46 -25.07 2.93
N LEU A 143 18.94 -25.04 4.19
CA LEU A 143 18.97 -26.20 5.06
C LEU A 143 17.58 -26.60 5.60
N MET A 144 16.59 -25.69 5.58
CA MET A 144 15.26 -25.97 6.15
C MET A 144 14.59 -27.19 5.51
N GLN A 145 14.59 -27.28 4.18
CA GLN A 145 13.94 -28.39 3.46
C GLN A 145 14.66 -29.73 3.69
N PRO A 146 15.99 -29.85 3.53
CA PRO A 146 16.70 -31.09 3.87
C PRO A 146 16.52 -31.55 5.31
N LEU A 147 16.56 -30.63 6.28
CA LEU A 147 16.35 -30.97 7.70
C LEU A 147 14.93 -31.43 7.98
N SER A 148 13.91 -30.76 7.40
CA SER A 148 12.52 -31.20 7.48
C SER A 148 12.32 -32.60 6.90
N ASN A 149 12.93 -32.87 5.73
CA ASN A 149 12.89 -34.18 5.09
C ASN A 149 13.59 -35.24 5.95
N PHE A 150 14.72 -34.90 6.58
CA PHE A 150 15.43 -35.80 7.46
C PHE A 150 14.57 -36.22 8.67
N VAL A 151 13.94 -35.25 9.36
CA VAL A 151 13.03 -35.55 10.48
C VAL A 151 11.82 -36.36 10.01
N GLY A 152 11.24 -36.01 8.85
CA GLY A 152 10.13 -36.78 8.24
C GLY A 152 10.54 -38.22 7.95
N ASN A 153 11.75 -38.45 7.44
CA ASN A 153 12.29 -39.81 7.17
C ASN A 153 12.57 -40.58 8.47
N LEU A 154 13.02 -39.92 9.54
CA LEU A 154 13.13 -40.57 10.85
C LEU A 154 11.75 -41.03 11.37
N GLY A 155 10.73 -40.18 11.19
CA GLY A 155 9.34 -40.53 11.48
C GLY A 155 8.86 -41.72 10.66
N TYR A 156 9.14 -41.75 9.38
CA TYR A 156 8.85 -42.87 8.49
C TYR A 156 9.50 -44.17 8.96
N VAL A 157 10.80 -44.17 9.26
CA VAL A 157 11.52 -45.33 9.77
C VAL A 157 10.93 -45.81 11.10
N SER A 158 10.59 -44.90 12.01
CA SER A 158 9.96 -45.23 13.30
C SER A 158 8.59 -45.89 13.12
N VAL A 159 7.80 -45.41 12.17
CA VAL A 159 6.49 -46.01 11.80
C VAL A 159 6.68 -47.40 11.22
N CYS A 160 7.67 -47.60 10.31
CA CYS A 160 7.95 -48.92 9.74
C CYS A 160 8.40 -49.93 10.82
N LEU A 161 9.28 -49.54 11.73
CA LEU A 161 9.76 -50.41 12.79
C LEU A 161 8.64 -50.81 13.75
N LEU A 162 7.86 -49.82 14.24
CA LEU A 162 6.74 -50.10 15.10
C LEU A 162 5.63 -50.88 14.41
N GLY A 163 5.33 -50.51 13.14
CA GLY A 163 4.35 -51.22 12.32
C GLY A 163 4.73 -52.68 12.06
N GLY A 164 6.00 -52.96 11.76
CA GLY A 164 6.51 -54.32 11.61
C GLY A 164 6.40 -55.14 12.90
N PHE A 165 6.70 -54.54 14.04
CA PHE A 165 6.52 -55.20 15.36
C PHE A 165 5.04 -55.52 15.64
N LEU A 166 4.13 -54.58 15.39
CA LEU A 166 2.70 -54.77 15.59
C LEU A 166 2.09 -55.79 14.61
N ALA A 167 2.55 -55.83 13.38
CA ALA A 167 2.13 -56.83 12.39
C ALA A 167 2.62 -58.23 12.74
N GLY A 168 3.85 -58.37 13.26
CA GLY A 168 4.37 -59.65 13.79
C GLY A 168 3.56 -60.18 14.97
N GLY A 169 2.87 -59.31 15.73
CA GLY A 169 1.92 -59.64 16.77
C GLY A 169 0.46 -59.82 16.32
N ASN A 170 0.20 -59.85 15.01
CA ASN A 170 -1.14 -59.94 14.39
C ASN A 170 -2.10 -58.81 14.81
N THR A 171 -1.59 -57.66 15.24
CA THR A 171 -2.42 -56.53 15.70
C THR A 171 -2.86 -55.63 14.55
N ILE A 172 -2.05 -55.54 13.49
CA ILE A 172 -2.31 -54.79 12.25
C ILE A 172 -1.83 -55.59 11.05
N THR A 173 -2.34 -55.26 9.87
CA THR A 173 -1.92 -55.89 8.59
C THR A 173 -0.79 -55.15 7.92
N ILE A 174 -0.12 -55.76 6.93
CA ILE A 174 0.88 -55.08 6.11
C ILE A 174 0.22 -53.93 5.29
N GLY A 175 -1.05 -54.11 4.87
CA GLY A 175 -1.83 -53.06 4.20
C GLY A 175 -2.05 -51.84 5.09
N ASP A 176 -2.28 -52.05 6.40
CA ASP A 176 -2.45 -50.96 7.36
C ASP A 176 -1.15 -50.14 7.52
N ILE A 177 0.02 -50.81 7.50
CA ILE A 177 1.32 -50.14 7.54
C ILE A 177 1.49 -49.25 6.30
N GLN A 178 1.15 -49.78 5.12
CA GLN A 178 1.26 -49.04 3.86
C GLN A 178 0.30 -47.83 3.80
N ALA A 179 -0.92 -48.03 4.24
CA ALA A 179 -1.92 -46.93 4.35
C ALA A 179 -1.43 -45.86 5.36
N PHE A 180 -0.91 -46.28 6.52
CA PHE A 180 -0.40 -45.40 7.54
C PHE A 180 0.78 -44.52 7.06
N ILE A 181 1.74 -45.13 6.33
CA ILE A 181 2.84 -44.42 5.69
C ILE A 181 2.32 -43.32 4.75
N GLN A 182 1.30 -43.65 3.95
CA GLN A 182 0.71 -42.69 3.04
C GLN A 182 0.03 -41.55 3.80
N TYR A 183 -0.67 -41.83 4.89
CA TYR A 183 -1.26 -40.79 5.73
C TYR A 183 -0.21 -39.89 6.38
N VAL A 184 0.89 -40.42 6.89
CA VAL A 184 1.98 -39.63 7.46
C VAL A 184 2.60 -38.68 6.44
N ARG A 185 2.78 -39.14 5.20
CA ARG A 185 3.30 -38.29 4.11
C ARG A 185 2.33 -37.17 3.74
N GLN A 186 1.03 -37.46 3.73
CA GLN A 186 0.00 -36.49 3.36
C GLN A 186 -0.35 -35.54 4.51
N PHE A 187 0.02 -35.85 5.74
CA PHE A 187 -0.36 -35.06 6.92
C PHE A 187 0.41 -33.74 7.03
N ASN A 188 1.67 -33.72 6.62
CA ASN A 188 2.53 -32.54 6.77
C ASN A 188 2.19 -31.39 5.81
N GLN A 189 1.76 -31.72 4.59
CA GLN A 189 1.48 -30.74 3.53
C GLN A 189 0.34 -29.80 3.91
N PRO A 190 -0.85 -30.25 4.34
CA PRO A 190 -1.94 -29.36 4.73
C PRO A 190 -1.59 -28.47 5.92
N ILE A 191 -0.76 -28.95 6.86
CA ILE A 191 -0.30 -28.13 8.00
C ILE A 191 0.59 -26.98 7.52
N ALA A 192 1.52 -27.25 6.63
CA ALA A 192 2.35 -26.20 6.01
C ALA A 192 1.51 -25.19 5.21
N GLN A 193 0.49 -25.68 4.49
CA GLN A 193 -0.46 -24.82 3.75
C GLN A 193 -1.28 -23.94 4.70
N LEU A 194 -1.76 -24.46 5.83
CA LEU A 194 -2.44 -23.66 6.85
C LEU A 194 -1.55 -22.55 7.39
N ALA A 195 -0.27 -22.85 7.68
CA ALA A 195 0.69 -21.86 8.15
C ALA A 195 0.92 -20.74 7.11
N GLN A 196 1.06 -21.10 5.83
CA GLN A 196 1.17 -20.11 4.74
C GLN A 196 -0.09 -19.26 4.59
N THR A 197 -1.27 -19.89 4.71
CA THR A 197 -2.56 -19.18 4.65
C THR A 197 -2.71 -18.19 5.79
N MET A 198 -2.23 -18.50 7.01
CA MET A 198 -2.24 -17.57 8.15
C MET A 198 -1.39 -16.32 7.86
N ASN A 199 -0.22 -16.47 7.24
CA ASN A 199 0.61 -15.33 6.84
C ASN A 199 -0.08 -14.49 5.75
N MET A 200 -0.75 -15.14 4.79
CA MET A 200 -1.53 -14.45 3.75
C MET A 200 -2.70 -13.68 4.35
N LEU A 201 -3.45 -14.27 5.30
CA LEU A 201 -4.55 -13.60 6.01
C LEU A 201 -4.07 -12.39 6.80
N GLN A 202 -2.89 -12.44 7.41
CA GLN A 202 -2.30 -11.30 8.09
C GLN A 202 -1.99 -10.15 7.13
N SER A 203 -1.42 -10.44 5.96
CA SER A 203 -1.19 -9.43 4.91
C SER A 203 -2.52 -8.85 4.37
N THR A 204 -3.53 -9.71 4.21
CA THR A 204 -4.88 -9.29 3.80
C THR A 204 -5.53 -8.39 4.83
N ALA A 205 -5.38 -8.68 6.13
CA ALA A 205 -5.90 -7.83 7.20
C ALA A 205 -5.26 -6.44 7.18
N ALA A 206 -3.95 -6.35 6.96
CA ALA A 206 -3.25 -5.07 6.84
C ALA A 206 -3.69 -4.28 5.58
N ALA A 207 -3.93 -4.96 4.46
CA ALA A 207 -4.48 -4.33 3.26
C ALA A 207 -5.92 -3.84 3.49
N ALA A 208 -6.74 -4.64 4.16
CA ALA A 208 -8.12 -4.27 4.52
C ALA A 208 -8.16 -3.05 5.46
N GLU A 209 -7.28 -2.99 6.46
CA GLU A 209 -7.15 -1.84 7.37
C GLU A 209 -6.90 -0.56 6.57
N ARG A 210 -5.94 -0.53 5.64
CA ARG A 210 -5.66 0.64 4.80
C ARG A 210 -6.81 1.03 3.88
N VAL A 211 -7.55 0.05 3.35
CA VAL A 211 -8.73 0.32 2.52
C VAL A 211 -9.86 0.90 3.36
N PHE A 212 -10.10 0.36 4.57
CA PHE A 212 -11.14 0.90 5.46
C PHE A 212 -10.77 2.28 6.00
N GLU A 213 -9.51 2.54 6.37
CA GLU A 213 -9.04 3.88 6.69
C GLU A 213 -9.36 4.87 5.57
N PHE A 214 -9.08 4.48 4.30
CA PHE A 214 -9.40 5.30 3.14
C PHE A 214 -10.92 5.53 2.96
N LEU A 215 -11.75 4.54 3.26
CA LEU A 215 -13.21 4.65 3.17
C LEU A 215 -13.84 5.48 4.30
N GLU A 216 -13.18 5.53 5.47
CA GLU A 216 -13.60 6.29 6.65
C GLU A 216 -13.06 7.73 6.67
N GLU A 217 -12.21 8.11 5.68
CA GLU A 217 -11.70 9.48 5.57
C GLU A 217 -12.84 10.49 5.42
N GLU A 218 -12.64 11.67 5.98
CA GLU A 218 -13.61 12.73 5.95
C GLU A 218 -13.95 13.15 4.52
N GLU A 219 -15.21 13.12 4.17
CA GLU A 219 -15.72 13.67 2.91
C GLU A 219 -15.90 15.19 3.01
N LEU A 220 -15.92 15.84 1.84
CA LEU A 220 -16.31 17.26 1.76
C LEU A 220 -17.67 17.48 2.42
N GLU A 221 -17.78 18.53 3.22
CA GLU A 221 -19.05 18.93 3.84
C GLU A 221 -20.15 19.06 2.80
N THR A 222 -21.35 18.63 3.19
CA THR A 222 -22.54 18.75 2.35
C THR A 222 -22.82 20.24 2.08
N GLU A 223 -22.99 20.60 0.82
CA GLU A 223 -23.20 21.98 0.41
C GLU A 223 -24.60 22.48 0.82
N THR A 224 -24.64 23.62 1.46
CA THR A 224 -25.87 24.34 1.72
C THR A 224 -25.99 25.45 0.69
N VAL A 225 -26.52 25.12 -0.49
CA VAL A 225 -26.67 26.07 -1.59
C VAL A 225 -27.84 26.99 -1.30
N LYS A 226 -27.59 28.31 -1.34
CA LYS A 226 -28.63 29.35 -1.17
C LYS A 226 -28.84 30.18 -2.44
N ILE A 227 -27.92 30.08 -3.39
CA ILE A 227 -27.96 30.87 -4.64
C ILE A 227 -28.33 29.91 -5.77
N GLU A 228 -29.37 30.27 -6.53
CA GLU A 228 -29.77 29.49 -7.70
C GLU A 228 -28.81 29.75 -8.89
N THR A 229 -28.59 28.76 -9.72
CA THR A 229 -27.73 28.85 -10.89
C THR A 229 -28.06 30.04 -11.84
N ASN A 230 -29.34 30.41 -11.93
CA ASN A 230 -29.80 31.56 -12.73
C ASN A 230 -29.32 32.91 -12.18
N GLU A 231 -28.95 32.99 -10.91
CA GLU A 231 -28.44 34.21 -10.27
C GLU A 231 -26.93 34.32 -10.48
N VAL A 232 -26.25 33.21 -10.63
CA VAL A 232 -24.81 33.14 -10.85
C VAL A 232 -24.42 33.84 -12.17
N GLU A 233 -25.23 33.72 -13.23
CA GLU A 233 -24.99 34.37 -14.53
C GLU A 233 -25.11 35.90 -14.48
N LYS A 234 -25.69 36.46 -13.42
CA LYS A 234 -25.91 37.92 -13.27
C LYS A 234 -24.82 38.60 -12.44
N LEU A 235 -23.85 37.86 -11.95
CA LEU A 235 -22.77 38.41 -11.13
C LEU A 235 -21.81 39.27 -11.95
N HIS A 236 -21.35 40.34 -11.33
CA HIS A 236 -20.45 41.33 -11.97
C HIS A 236 -18.98 41.05 -11.64
N GLY A 237 -18.69 40.27 -10.61
CA GLY A 237 -17.35 39.80 -10.26
C GLY A 237 -16.58 40.71 -9.31
N SER A 238 -17.25 41.46 -8.43
CA SER A 238 -16.54 42.08 -7.28
C SER A 238 -16.20 41.04 -6.24
N VAL A 239 -15.00 41.11 -5.63
CA VAL A 239 -14.52 40.15 -4.64
C VAL A 239 -14.12 40.88 -3.36
N THR A 240 -14.62 40.39 -2.22
CA THR A 240 -14.32 40.95 -0.91
C THR A 240 -13.79 39.83 0.02
N PHE A 241 -12.62 40.05 0.62
CA PHE A 241 -12.09 39.27 1.73
C PHE A 241 -12.30 40.10 3.00
N ASP A 242 -12.96 39.53 4.00
CA ASP A 242 -13.25 40.20 5.27
C ASP A 242 -12.68 39.37 6.44
N GLN A 243 -11.66 39.88 7.11
CA GLN A 243 -11.01 39.31 8.27
C GLN A 243 -10.60 37.84 8.11
N VAL A 244 -10.14 37.49 6.93
CA VAL A 244 -9.81 36.11 6.58
C VAL A 244 -8.59 35.62 7.33
N ASN A 245 -8.75 34.50 8.05
CA ASN A 245 -7.68 33.77 8.71
C ASN A 245 -7.68 32.33 8.18
N PHE A 246 -6.49 31.84 7.85
CA PHE A 246 -6.32 30.49 7.35
C PHE A 246 -4.94 29.91 7.64
N GLY A 247 -4.90 28.61 7.93
CA GLY A 247 -3.70 27.78 7.99
C GLY A 247 -4.03 26.34 7.58
N TYR A 248 -3.10 25.68 6.88
CA TYR A 248 -3.23 24.27 6.51
C TYR A 248 -3.16 23.32 7.71
N LEU A 249 -2.51 23.78 8.79
CA LEU A 249 -2.43 23.09 10.08
C LEU A 249 -3.04 23.98 11.16
N PRO A 250 -3.77 23.41 12.13
CA PRO A 250 -4.41 24.19 13.20
C PRO A 250 -3.44 25.08 13.99
N GLU A 251 -2.17 24.63 14.11
CA GLU A 251 -1.14 25.31 14.90
C GLU A 251 -0.37 26.38 14.10
N LYS A 252 -0.54 26.42 12.76
CA LYS A 252 0.21 27.31 11.89
C LYS A 252 -0.69 28.11 10.96
N THR A 253 -1.08 29.29 11.42
CA THR A 253 -1.79 30.27 10.59
C THR A 253 -0.83 30.86 9.56
N ILE A 254 -1.25 30.95 8.29
CA ILE A 254 -0.48 31.51 7.17
C ILE A 254 -1.08 32.84 6.73
N ILE A 255 -2.41 32.95 6.72
CA ILE A 255 -3.14 34.18 6.41
C ILE A 255 -3.70 34.71 7.70
N HIS A 256 -3.36 35.95 8.04
CA HIS A 256 -3.75 36.62 9.28
C HIS A 256 -4.58 37.86 8.96
N ASP A 257 -5.82 37.89 9.40
CA ASP A 257 -6.72 39.03 9.33
C ASP A 257 -6.70 39.77 7.98
N PHE A 258 -6.72 38.98 6.90
CA PHE A 258 -6.56 39.50 5.55
C PHE A 258 -7.86 40.15 5.07
N ASN A 259 -7.74 41.43 4.68
CA ASN A 259 -8.83 42.25 4.17
C ASN A 259 -8.48 42.76 2.78
N MET A 260 -9.37 42.61 1.80
CA MET A 260 -9.22 43.09 0.45
C MET A 260 -10.58 43.31 -0.21
N HIS A 261 -10.72 44.37 -0.96
CA HIS A 261 -11.89 44.61 -1.81
C HIS A 261 -11.41 44.86 -3.24
N VAL A 262 -11.96 44.10 -4.18
CA VAL A 262 -11.66 44.19 -5.61
C VAL A 262 -12.95 44.49 -6.36
N HIS A 263 -12.95 45.57 -7.11
CA HIS A 263 -14.12 45.95 -7.94
C HIS A 263 -14.17 45.13 -9.23
N ALA A 264 -15.35 44.98 -9.79
CA ALA A 264 -15.55 44.35 -11.09
C ALA A 264 -14.65 44.99 -12.17
N GLY A 265 -13.98 44.15 -12.95
CA GLY A 265 -13.05 44.59 -14.01
C GLY A 265 -11.69 45.11 -13.55
N GLN A 266 -11.42 45.11 -12.23
CA GLN A 266 -10.15 45.57 -11.70
C GLN A 266 -9.08 44.44 -11.83
N THR A 267 -7.85 44.84 -12.22
CA THR A 267 -6.67 43.97 -12.17
C THR A 267 -5.92 44.17 -10.86
N VAL A 268 -5.63 43.09 -10.15
CA VAL A 268 -4.92 43.08 -8.87
C VAL A 268 -3.66 42.23 -8.95
N ALA A 269 -2.54 42.75 -8.50
CA ALA A 269 -1.29 42.00 -8.34
C ALA A 269 -1.04 41.71 -6.85
N ILE A 270 -0.96 40.41 -6.53
CA ILE A 270 -0.58 39.93 -5.18
C ILE A 270 0.92 39.66 -5.16
N VAL A 271 1.68 40.47 -4.41
CA VAL A 271 3.12 40.39 -4.31
C VAL A 271 3.59 40.03 -2.91
N GLY A 272 4.73 39.38 -2.82
CA GLY A 272 5.32 38.97 -1.52
C GLY A 272 6.40 37.88 -1.69
N PRO A 273 7.18 37.59 -0.65
CA PRO A 273 8.19 36.53 -0.70
C PRO A 273 7.58 35.14 -0.89
N THR A 274 8.41 34.14 -1.22
CA THR A 274 7.98 32.75 -1.27
C THR A 274 7.47 32.31 0.10
N GLY A 275 6.33 31.62 0.11
CA GLY A 275 5.67 31.19 1.37
C GLY A 275 4.74 32.24 2.00
N ALA A 276 4.62 33.46 1.46
CA ALA A 276 3.72 34.51 1.99
C ALA A 276 2.21 34.24 1.78
N GLY A 277 1.81 33.08 1.28
CA GLY A 277 0.38 32.73 1.12
C GLY A 277 -0.28 33.22 -0.16
N LYS A 278 0.47 33.72 -1.17
CA LYS A 278 -0.11 34.23 -2.43
C LYS A 278 -1.03 33.21 -3.13
N THR A 279 -0.52 32.01 -3.35
CA THR A 279 -1.29 30.92 -3.97
C THR A 279 -2.42 30.42 -3.06
N THR A 280 -2.25 30.53 -1.75
CA THR A 280 -3.28 30.19 -0.76
C THR A 280 -4.51 31.07 -0.90
N ILE A 281 -4.34 32.39 -1.14
CA ILE A 281 -5.47 33.32 -1.35
C ILE A 281 -6.33 32.85 -2.54
N VAL A 282 -5.70 32.45 -3.66
CA VAL A 282 -6.40 31.92 -4.83
C VAL A 282 -7.11 30.59 -4.52
N LYS A 283 -6.44 29.69 -3.81
CA LYS A 283 -7.04 28.41 -3.38
C LYS A 283 -8.26 28.61 -2.47
N LEU A 284 -8.22 29.61 -1.59
CA LEU A 284 -9.34 29.96 -0.73
C LEU A 284 -10.52 30.57 -1.51
N LEU A 285 -10.24 31.46 -2.47
CA LEU A 285 -11.26 32.06 -3.31
C LEU A 285 -12.04 31.01 -4.12
N MET A 286 -11.34 29.98 -4.62
CA MET A 286 -11.96 28.85 -5.34
C MET A 286 -12.53 27.77 -4.40
N ARG A 287 -12.51 28.01 -3.09
CA ARG A 287 -13.03 27.10 -2.08
C ARG A 287 -12.45 25.68 -2.20
N PHE A 288 -11.11 25.60 -2.41
CA PHE A 288 -10.39 24.33 -2.27
C PHE A 288 -10.17 23.95 -0.80
N TYR A 289 -10.21 24.94 0.08
CA TYR A 289 -10.12 24.82 1.54
C TYR A 289 -11.17 25.71 2.19
N GLU A 290 -11.69 25.27 3.32
CA GLU A 290 -12.60 26.09 4.12
C GLU A 290 -11.80 27.07 5.01
N LEU A 291 -12.34 28.25 5.28
CA LEU A 291 -11.70 29.28 6.11
C LEU A 291 -11.72 28.88 7.59
N ASN A 292 -10.65 29.21 8.33
CA ASN A 292 -10.67 29.10 9.79
C ASN A 292 -11.51 30.22 10.40
N LYS A 293 -11.43 31.47 9.88
CA LYS A 293 -12.22 32.63 10.28
C LYS A 293 -12.39 33.61 9.13
N GLY A 294 -13.38 34.51 9.26
CA GLY A 294 -13.70 35.52 8.24
C GLY A 294 -14.62 35.01 7.16
N SER A 295 -14.78 35.79 6.12
CA SER A 295 -15.62 35.47 4.95
C SER A 295 -14.96 35.93 3.65
N ILE A 296 -15.31 35.26 2.55
CA ILE A 296 -15.00 35.70 1.18
C ILE A 296 -16.32 35.81 0.46
N MET A 297 -16.55 36.97 -0.18
CA MET A 297 -17.78 37.27 -0.87
C MET A 297 -17.55 37.61 -2.33
N ILE A 298 -18.46 37.18 -3.20
CA ILE A 298 -18.58 37.59 -4.62
C ILE A 298 -19.88 38.32 -4.77
N ASP A 299 -19.84 39.59 -5.22
CA ASP A 299 -20.99 40.47 -5.36
C ASP A 299 -21.91 40.45 -4.11
N SER A 300 -21.31 40.50 -2.91
CA SER A 300 -22.00 40.47 -1.60
C SER A 300 -22.59 39.11 -1.19
N HIS A 301 -22.37 38.04 -1.94
CA HIS A 301 -22.76 36.67 -1.58
C HIS A 301 -21.53 35.91 -1.04
N ASP A 302 -21.68 35.25 0.12
CA ASP A 302 -20.60 34.41 0.66
C ASP A 302 -20.33 33.24 -0.28
N ILE A 303 -19.03 32.91 -0.50
CA ILE A 303 -18.63 31.75 -1.34
C ILE A 303 -19.18 30.42 -0.84
N LYS A 304 -19.60 30.34 0.43
CA LYS A 304 -20.26 29.16 1.03
C LYS A 304 -21.71 29.00 0.58
N ASP A 305 -22.35 30.05 0.10
CA ASP A 305 -23.73 30.05 -0.37
C ASP A 305 -23.86 29.48 -1.80
N PHE A 306 -22.75 29.36 -2.51
CA PHE A 306 -22.67 28.72 -3.83
C PHE A 306 -22.43 27.20 -3.71
N SER A 307 -22.88 26.44 -4.72
CA SER A 307 -22.29 25.12 -4.93
C SER A 307 -20.81 25.27 -5.34
N ARG A 308 -19.95 24.32 -4.99
CA ARG A 308 -18.53 24.36 -5.45
C ARG A 308 -18.42 24.34 -6.96
N HIS A 309 -19.36 23.69 -7.64
CA HIS A 309 -19.44 23.66 -9.09
C HIS A 309 -19.72 25.06 -9.66
N ASP A 310 -20.80 25.71 -9.21
CA ASP A 310 -21.19 27.04 -9.69
C ASP A 310 -20.14 28.10 -9.33
N LEU A 311 -19.61 28.05 -8.09
CA LEU A 311 -18.50 28.92 -7.67
C LEU A 311 -17.30 28.82 -8.63
N ARG A 312 -16.85 27.61 -8.92
CA ARG A 312 -15.66 27.38 -9.76
C ARG A 312 -15.89 27.69 -11.22
N SER A 313 -17.13 27.61 -11.71
CA SER A 313 -17.48 28.02 -13.07
C SER A 313 -17.30 29.53 -13.33
N LEU A 314 -17.27 30.34 -12.25
CA LEU A 314 -17.00 31.79 -12.33
C LEU A 314 -15.53 32.12 -12.58
N PHE A 315 -14.61 31.14 -12.42
CA PHE A 315 -13.17 31.39 -12.47
C PHE A 315 -12.49 30.64 -13.61
N GLY A 316 -11.59 31.31 -14.30
CA GLY A 316 -10.54 30.67 -15.09
C GLY A 316 -9.24 30.64 -14.27
N MET A 317 -8.70 29.46 -14.01
CA MET A 317 -7.46 29.30 -13.25
C MET A 317 -6.30 28.92 -14.15
N VAL A 318 -5.20 29.68 -14.08
CA VAL A 318 -3.92 29.31 -14.69
C VAL A 318 -2.98 28.84 -13.59
N LEU A 319 -2.59 27.59 -13.65
CA LEU A 319 -1.65 26.99 -12.68
C LEU A 319 -0.21 27.37 -13.01
N GLN A 320 0.63 27.42 -11.97
CA GLN A 320 2.07 27.65 -12.14
C GLN A 320 2.74 26.43 -12.79
N ASP A 321 2.36 25.22 -12.36
CA ASP A 321 2.80 23.96 -12.95
C ASP A 321 1.72 23.46 -13.91
N THR A 322 2.04 23.41 -15.21
CA THR A 322 1.11 22.92 -16.22
C THR A 322 1.15 21.40 -16.28
N TRP A 323 -0.03 20.80 -16.24
CA TRP A 323 -0.19 19.36 -16.44
C TRP A 323 -0.80 19.11 -17.82
N LEU A 324 -0.23 18.17 -18.56
CA LEU A 324 -0.78 17.71 -19.83
C LEU A 324 -1.28 16.27 -19.68
N PHE A 325 -2.54 16.06 -20.03
CA PHE A 325 -3.11 14.73 -20.12
C PHE A 325 -2.58 14.00 -21.36
N ASN A 326 -2.49 12.67 -21.25
CA ASN A 326 -2.12 11.85 -22.42
C ASN A 326 -3.23 11.95 -23.48
N GLY A 327 -2.92 12.60 -24.58
CA GLY A 327 -3.86 12.88 -25.66
C GLY A 327 -3.32 13.93 -26.63
N THR A 328 -4.16 14.39 -27.51
CA THR A 328 -3.83 15.45 -28.47
C THR A 328 -3.80 16.84 -27.83
N ILE A 329 -3.14 17.82 -28.48
CA ILE A 329 -3.16 19.23 -28.06
C ILE A 329 -4.61 19.72 -27.98
N LYS A 330 -5.44 19.35 -28.96
CA LYS A 330 -6.86 19.72 -29.01
C LYS A 330 -7.61 19.20 -27.77
N GLU A 331 -7.46 17.93 -27.41
CA GLU A 331 -8.13 17.35 -26.23
C GLU A 331 -7.69 18.05 -24.94
N ASN A 332 -6.41 18.40 -24.82
CA ASN A 332 -5.91 19.15 -23.67
C ASN A 332 -6.48 20.57 -23.61
N LEU A 333 -6.62 21.27 -24.75
CA LEU A 333 -7.26 22.59 -24.81
C LEU A 333 -8.76 22.51 -24.49
N MET A 334 -9.44 21.50 -25.00
CA MET A 334 -10.87 21.28 -24.75
C MET A 334 -11.20 20.88 -23.31
N TYR A 335 -10.20 20.59 -22.47
CA TYR A 335 -10.46 20.20 -21.07
C TYR A 335 -11.22 21.28 -20.28
N GLY A 336 -11.05 22.55 -20.58
CA GLY A 336 -11.78 23.66 -20.00
C GLY A 336 -13.22 23.82 -20.49
N LYS A 337 -13.54 23.29 -21.70
CA LYS A 337 -14.88 23.32 -22.32
C LYS A 337 -15.00 22.13 -23.26
N LEU A 338 -15.56 21.02 -22.76
CA LEU A 338 -15.61 19.74 -23.48
C LEU A 338 -16.44 19.77 -24.79
N ASP A 339 -17.37 20.70 -24.89
CA ASP A 339 -18.26 20.92 -26.04
C ASP A 339 -17.77 22.05 -26.98
N ALA A 340 -16.52 22.51 -26.82
CA ALA A 340 -15.96 23.55 -27.66
C ALA A 340 -15.87 23.10 -29.13
N SER A 341 -16.31 23.98 -30.04
CA SER A 341 -16.16 23.75 -31.47
C SER A 341 -14.70 23.86 -31.94
N ASP A 342 -14.41 23.29 -33.11
CA ASP A 342 -13.06 23.37 -33.71
C ASP A 342 -12.58 24.82 -33.98
N GLU A 343 -13.51 25.74 -34.18
CA GLU A 343 -13.22 27.16 -34.37
C GLU A 343 -12.87 27.85 -33.06
N GLU A 344 -13.61 27.51 -31.97
CA GLU A 344 -13.32 28.03 -30.62
C GLU A 344 -11.96 27.55 -30.10
N VAL A 345 -11.55 26.32 -30.43
CA VAL A 345 -10.24 25.78 -30.02
C VAL A 345 -9.07 26.42 -30.79
N LYS A 346 -9.31 26.95 -31.98
CA LYS A 346 -8.27 27.58 -32.82
C LYS A 346 -8.10 29.09 -32.57
N ASN A 347 -9.10 29.74 -32.00
CA ASN A 347 -9.11 31.16 -31.65
C ASN A 347 -8.64 31.38 -30.22
#